data_5ce1932cf0365ef6d3e80aea8226ebcd
#
_entry.id   5ce1932cf0365ef6d3e80aea8226ebcd
#
_cell.length_a   1.000
_cell.length_b   1.000
_cell.length_c   1.000
_cell.angle_alpha   90.00
_cell.angle_beta   90.00
_cell.angle_gamma   90.00
#
_symmetry.space_group_name_H-M   'P 1'
#
loop_
_entity.id
_entity.type
_entity.pdbx_description
1 polymer ?
#
loop_
_entity_poly.entity_id
_entity_poly.type
_entity_poly.pdbx_seq_one_letter_code
_entity_poly.pdbx_strand_id
1 'polypeptide(L)'
;MGHYHRLTHIEFRHPAEERINGKSFGMSMQLHLRDMQGRLAAVSVLLVPSGSENPFIQQIWNHIPLVRNEPVAPPDVMLNIADALPKDQAYYTYMGSLTTPPCTEGVTWYVLKNPVAVSAEQIGIFARLYPNNSRPLQASSSRLIKESRGAMPASPSGGQGFAPAPAQ
;
A
#
# COMPACT_ATOMS: atom_id res chain seq x y z
N MET A 1 -8.63 20.17 5.70
CA MET A 1 -9.60 19.44 4.87
C MET A 1 -8.91 18.20 4.32
N GLY A 2 -9.44 16.99 4.59
CA GLY A 2 -8.92 15.76 4.02
C GLY A 2 -9.26 15.68 2.52
N HIS A 3 -8.31 15.21 1.72
CA HIS A 3 -8.55 14.93 0.32
C HIS A 3 -9.03 13.48 0.18
N TYR A 4 -10.23 13.31 -0.37
CA TYR A 4 -10.75 11.98 -0.69
C TYR A 4 -10.14 11.49 -1.99
N HIS A 5 -9.54 10.31 -1.94
CA HIS A 5 -9.00 9.62 -3.10
C HIS A 5 -9.83 8.36 -3.37
N ARG A 6 -10.08 8.08 -4.64
CA ARG A 6 -10.69 6.83 -5.08
C ARG A 6 -9.60 5.87 -5.55
N LEU A 7 -9.69 4.62 -5.14
CA LEU A 7 -8.86 3.55 -5.71
C LEU A 7 -9.19 3.38 -7.18
N THR A 8 -8.17 3.43 -8.02
CA THR A 8 -8.31 3.21 -9.47
C THR A 8 -7.98 1.78 -9.85
N HIS A 9 -6.88 1.24 -9.32
CA HIS A 9 -6.45 -0.14 -9.56
C HIS A 9 -5.39 -0.57 -8.54
N ILE A 10 -5.08 -1.85 -8.54
CA ILE A 10 -4.03 -2.47 -7.74
C ILE A 10 -2.99 -3.05 -8.69
N GLU A 11 -1.72 -2.80 -8.42
CA GLU A 11 -0.60 -3.38 -9.14
C GLU A 11 0.31 -4.16 -8.18
N PHE A 12 1.01 -5.14 -8.71
CA PHE A 12 2.00 -5.90 -7.97
C PHE A 12 3.37 -5.81 -8.63
N ARG A 13 4.42 -5.74 -7.82
CA ARG A 13 5.82 -5.69 -8.26
C ARG A 13 6.64 -6.80 -7.62
N HIS A 14 7.41 -7.51 -8.43
CA HIS A 14 8.34 -8.53 -7.99
C HIS A 14 9.70 -8.35 -8.72
N PRO A 15 10.78 -8.07 -7.97
CA PRO A 15 10.82 -7.72 -6.55
C PRO A 15 10.10 -6.40 -6.23
N ALA A 16 9.96 -6.03 -4.95
CA ALA A 16 9.46 -4.70 -4.57
C ALA A 16 10.38 -3.60 -5.11
N GLU A 17 9.78 -2.46 -5.49
CA GLU A 17 10.52 -1.32 -6.03
C GLU A 17 11.15 -0.46 -4.94
N GLU A 18 10.76 -0.64 -3.69
CA GLU A 18 11.19 0.14 -2.55
C GLU A 18 12.28 -0.58 -1.76
N ARG A 19 13.16 0.23 -1.15
CA ARG A 19 14.10 -0.20 -0.10
C ARG A 19 13.91 0.66 1.12
N ILE A 20 13.85 0.04 2.30
CA ILE A 20 13.80 0.73 3.59
C ILE A 20 15.09 0.42 4.33
N ASN A 21 15.86 1.46 4.66
CA ASN A 21 17.16 1.34 5.34
C ASN A 21 18.10 0.32 4.65
N GLY A 22 18.12 0.34 3.30
CA GLY A 22 18.92 -0.57 2.49
C GLY A 22 18.34 -1.98 2.34
N LYS A 23 17.29 -2.33 3.07
CA LYS A 23 16.62 -3.64 2.99
C LYS A 23 15.69 -3.69 1.79
N SER A 24 15.86 -4.72 0.97
CA SER A 24 14.98 -5.06 -0.15
C SER A 24 13.87 -6.02 0.31
N PHE A 25 12.76 -6.01 -0.43
CA PHE A 25 11.60 -6.88 -0.19
C PHE A 25 11.28 -7.67 -1.45
N GLY A 26 10.76 -8.89 -1.26
CA GLY A 26 10.51 -9.80 -2.38
C GLY A 26 9.38 -9.33 -3.29
N MET A 27 8.39 -8.63 -2.75
CA MET A 27 7.22 -8.19 -3.51
C MET A 27 6.60 -6.96 -2.86
N SER A 28 5.90 -6.14 -3.66
CA SER A 28 5.01 -5.10 -3.16
C SER A 28 3.66 -5.10 -3.87
N MET A 29 2.65 -4.66 -3.16
CA MET A 29 1.33 -4.35 -3.68
C MET A 29 1.15 -2.83 -3.67
N GLN A 30 0.77 -2.25 -4.79
CA GLN A 30 0.61 -0.82 -4.98
C GLN A 30 -0.86 -0.50 -5.23
N LEU A 31 -1.45 0.27 -4.34
CA LEU A 31 -2.82 0.79 -4.46
C LEU A 31 -2.75 2.16 -5.12
N HIS A 32 -3.17 2.26 -6.36
CA HIS A 32 -3.17 3.51 -7.12
C HIS A 32 -4.47 4.28 -6.90
N LEU A 33 -4.33 5.54 -6.58
CA LEU A 33 -5.41 6.40 -6.11
C LEU A 33 -5.47 7.68 -6.95
N ARG A 34 -6.67 8.22 -7.12
CA ARG A 34 -6.89 9.51 -7.78
C ARG A 34 -7.96 10.30 -7.02
N ASP A 35 -7.71 11.59 -6.81
CA ASP A 35 -8.72 12.48 -6.24
C ASP A 35 -9.62 13.12 -7.31
N MET A 36 -10.58 13.91 -6.88
CA MET A 36 -11.53 14.59 -7.77
C MET A 36 -10.88 15.66 -8.66
N GLN A 37 -9.70 16.16 -8.29
CA GLN A 37 -8.91 17.11 -9.07
C GLN A 37 -7.93 16.41 -10.03
N GLY A 38 -7.94 15.08 -10.08
CA GLY A 38 -7.06 14.28 -10.91
C GLY A 38 -5.65 14.05 -10.34
N ARG A 39 -5.38 14.50 -9.10
CA ARG A 39 -4.09 14.29 -8.46
C ARG A 39 -3.90 12.81 -8.12
N LEU A 40 -2.69 12.33 -8.35
CA LEU A 40 -2.33 10.93 -8.16
C LEU A 40 -1.69 10.70 -6.80
N ALA A 41 -2.07 9.59 -6.19
CA ALA A 41 -1.38 9.04 -5.04
C ALA A 41 -1.23 7.52 -5.18
N ALA A 42 -0.27 6.94 -4.49
CA ALA A 42 -0.08 5.50 -4.42
C ALA A 42 0.30 5.08 -2.99
N VAL A 43 -0.26 3.96 -2.56
CA VAL A 43 0.10 3.32 -1.30
C VAL A 43 0.83 2.03 -1.62
N SER A 44 2.09 1.92 -1.19
CA SER A 44 2.87 0.69 -1.34
C SER A 44 2.83 -0.11 -0.05
N VAL A 45 2.39 -1.35 -0.16
CA VAL A 45 2.36 -2.37 0.89
C VAL A 45 3.43 -3.40 0.57
N LEU A 46 4.45 -3.49 1.40
CA LEU A 46 5.52 -4.46 1.24
C LEU A 46 5.04 -5.85 1.67
N LEU A 47 5.33 -6.85 0.87
CA LEU A 47 4.92 -8.23 1.12
C LEU A 47 6.15 -9.06 1.47
N VAL A 48 6.03 -9.84 2.56
CA VAL A 48 7.11 -10.71 3.05
C VAL A 48 6.64 -12.15 3.15
N PRO A 49 7.52 -13.11 2.83
CA PRO A 49 7.14 -14.52 2.91
C PRO A 49 6.89 -14.93 4.38
N SER A 50 5.81 -15.68 4.56
CA SER A 50 5.46 -16.34 5.82
C SER A 50 5.02 -17.77 5.55
N GLY A 51 4.79 -18.52 6.60
CA GLY A 51 4.28 -19.91 6.51
C GLY A 51 2.78 -20.00 6.19
N SER A 52 2.05 -18.88 6.17
CA SER A 52 0.60 -18.87 6.01
C SER A 52 0.18 -18.13 4.75
N GLU A 53 -0.83 -18.66 4.08
CA GLU A 53 -1.50 -18.02 2.97
C GLU A 53 -2.21 -16.73 3.42
N ASN A 54 -2.14 -15.70 2.61
CA ASN A 54 -2.89 -14.47 2.81
C ASN A 54 -4.21 -14.54 2.03
N PRO A 55 -5.38 -14.54 2.69
CA PRO A 55 -6.66 -14.73 2.03
C PRO A 55 -7.00 -13.60 1.04
N PHE A 56 -6.62 -12.36 1.34
CA PHE A 56 -6.84 -11.23 0.43
C PHE A 56 -6.05 -11.40 -0.87
N ILE A 57 -4.78 -11.76 -0.75
CA ILE A 57 -3.91 -12.03 -1.91
C ILE A 57 -4.44 -13.24 -2.70
N GLN A 58 -4.88 -14.29 -2.01
CA GLN A 58 -5.44 -15.47 -2.68
C GLN A 58 -6.70 -15.13 -3.49
N GLN A 59 -7.56 -14.29 -2.95
CA GLN A 59 -8.74 -13.84 -3.67
C GLN A 59 -8.36 -13.11 -4.98
N ILE A 60 -7.28 -12.32 -4.96
CA ILE A 60 -6.77 -11.67 -6.18
C ILE A 60 -6.12 -12.68 -7.10
N TRP A 61 -5.31 -13.63 -6.58
CA TRP A 61 -4.63 -14.64 -7.40
C TRP A 61 -5.58 -15.56 -8.15
N ASN A 62 -6.78 -15.80 -7.62
CA ASN A 62 -7.81 -16.57 -8.32
C ASN A 62 -8.28 -15.88 -9.63
N HIS A 63 -7.97 -14.60 -9.81
CA HIS A 63 -8.38 -13.80 -10.96
C HIS A 63 -7.19 -13.06 -11.59
N ILE A 64 -5.96 -13.53 -11.34
CA ILE A 64 -4.76 -12.87 -11.86
C ILE A 64 -4.78 -12.86 -13.40
N PRO A 65 -4.55 -11.71 -14.05
CA PRO A 65 -4.50 -11.66 -15.49
C PRO A 65 -3.32 -12.51 -16.02
N LEU A 66 -3.53 -13.23 -17.10
CA LEU A 66 -2.48 -14.00 -17.74
C LEU A 66 -1.70 -13.17 -18.78
N VAL A 67 -2.24 -12.03 -19.17
CA VAL A 67 -1.62 -11.08 -20.10
C VAL A 67 -1.11 -9.87 -19.31
N ARG A 68 0.13 -9.48 -19.58
CA ARG A 68 0.75 -8.32 -18.92
C ARG A 68 0.06 -7.02 -19.36
N ASN A 69 -0.05 -6.08 -18.42
CA ASN A 69 -0.62 -4.75 -18.62
C ASN A 69 -2.11 -4.75 -19.01
N GLU A 70 -2.81 -5.85 -18.86
CA GLU A 70 -4.26 -5.89 -18.98
C GLU A 70 -4.91 -5.86 -17.61
N PRO A 71 -5.68 -4.80 -17.29
CA PRO A 71 -6.42 -4.77 -16.04
C PRO A 71 -7.58 -5.77 -16.08
N VAL A 72 -7.77 -6.50 -15.00
CA VAL A 72 -8.90 -7.42 -14.82
C VAL A 72 -9.79 -6.88 -13.72
N ALA A 73 -11.09 -6.78 -14.00
CA ALA A 73 -12.12 -6.39 -13.04
C ALA A 73 -13.25 -7.43 -13.07
N PRO A 74 -13.12 -8.56 -12.38
CA PRO A 74 -14.17 -9.57 -12.33
C PRO A 74 -15.44 -8.98 -11.72
N PRO A 75 -16.62 -9.13 -12.35
CA PRO A 75 -17.84 -8.45 -11.93
C PRO A 75 -18.36 -8.90 -10.56
N ASP A 76 -18.07 -10.15 -10.20
CA ASP A 76 -18.60 -10.78 -8.98
C ASP A 76 -17.60 -10.78 -7.81
N VAL A 77 -16.46 -10.07 -7.93
CA VAL A 77 -15.44 -10.03 -6.90
C VAL A 77 -15.48 -8.70 -6.15
N MET A 78 -15.81 -8.78 -4.88
CA MET A 78 -15.74 -7.65 -3.95
C MET A 78 -14.50 -7.80 -3.07
N LEU A 79 -13.60 -6.82 -3.14
CA LEU A 79 -12.40 -6.74 -2.30
C LEU A 79 -12.60 -5.71 -1.19
N ASN A 80 -12.36 -6.12 0.04
CA ASN A 80 -12.25 -5.17 1.15
C ASN A 80 -10.80 -4.71 1.26
N ILE A 81 -10.50 -3.50 0.82
CA ILE A 81 -9.14 -2.96 0.82
C ILE A 81 -8.53 -2.85 2.22
N ALA A 82 -9.34 -2.76 3.26
CA ALA A 82 -8.82 -2.76 4.64
C ALA A 82 -8.07 -4.06 4.97
N ASP A 83 -8.44 -5.19 4.36
CA ASP A 83 -7.78 -6.48 4.56
C ASP A 83 -6.40 -6.57 3.87
N ALA A 84 -6.13 -5.63 2.96
CA ALA A 84 -4.84 -5.48 2.29
C ALA A 84 -3.78 -4.78 3.14
N LEU A 85 -4.18 -4.09 4.20
CA LEU A 85 -3.34 -3.17 4.95
C LEU A 85 -2.85 -3.80 6.26
N PRO A 86 -1.63 -3.49 6.72
CA PRO A 86 -1.18 -3.89 8.04
C PRO A 86 -2.00 -3.15 9.13
N LYS A 87 -2.06 -3.73 10.32
CA LYS A 87 -2.76 -3.12 11.47
C LYS A 87 -2.18 -1.76 11.85
N ASP A 88 -0.87 -1.65 11.87
CA ASP A 88 -0.16 -0.38 12.05
C ASP A 88 0.20 0.17 10.67
N GLN A 89 -0.44 1.27 10.31
CA GLN A 89 -0.31 1.94 9.02
C GLN A 89 0.69 3.10 9.03
N ALA A 90 1.69 3.05 9.91
CA ALA A 90 2.80 4.00 9.87
C ALA A 90 3.48 3.96 8.50
N TYR A 91 3.85 5.12 7.96
CA TYR A 91 4.31 5.24 6.58
C TYR A 91 5.46 6.23 6.42
N TYR A 92 6.19 6.09 5.32
CA TYR A 92 7.01 7.14 4.69
C TYR A 92 6.23 7.75 3.54
N THR A 93 6.40 9.06 3.31
CA THR A 93 5.77 9.74 2.17
C THR A 93 6.74 10.65 1.45
N TYR A 94 6.63 10.69 0.13
CA TYR A 94 7.42 11.52 -0.75
C TYR A 94 6.67 11.78 -2.07
N MET A 95 7.13 12.80 -2.81
CA MET A 95 6.68 13.03 -4.17
C MET A 95 7.54 12.24 -5.15
N GLY A 96 6.89 11.48 -6.02
CA GLY A 96 7.55 10.65 -7.01
C GLY A 96 6.78 10.58 -8.32
N SER A 97 6.94 9.46 -9.01
CA SER A 97 6.30 9.19 -10.30
C SER A 97 5.59 7.83 -10.30
N LEU A 98 4.77 7.59 -11.32
CA LEU A 98 4.39 6.24 -11.68
C LEU A 98 5.63 5.44 -12.09
N THR A 99 5.62 4.14 -11.88
CA THR A 99 6.73 3.25 -12.20
C THR A 99 6.53 2.50 -13.52
N THR A 100 5.40 2.76 -14.18
CA THR A 100 5.08 2.29 -15.52
C THR A 100 5.22 3.44 -16.53
N PRO A 101 5.82 3.26 -17.71
CA PRO A 101 5.89 4.31 -18.73
C PRO A 101 4.54 4.94 -19.05
N PRO A 102 4.45 6.26 -19.19
CA PRO A 102 5.51 7.27 -19.32
C PRO A 102 6.11 7.77 -18.00
N CYS A 103 5.92 7.10 -16.87
CA CYS A 103 6.45 7.48 -15.57
C CYS A 103 6.02 8.88 -15.13
N THR A 104 4.74 9.16 -15.27
CA THR A 104 4.12 10.45 -14.91
C THR A 104 4.50 10.86 -13.51
N GLU A 105 5.03 12.08 -13.37
CA GLU A 105 5.45 12.67 -12.09
C GLU A 105 4.28 13.28 -11.34
N GLY A 106 4.54 13.76 -10.10
CA GLY A 106 3.51 14.38 -9.26
C GLY A 106 2.64 13.38 -8.50
N VAL A 107 3.13 12.16 -8.33
CA VAL A 107 2.45 11.12 -7.53
C VAL A 107 2.90 11.23 -6.08
N THR A 108 1.94 11.37 -5.16
CA THR A 108 2.22 11.27 -3.73
C THR A 108 2.30 9.80 -3.33
N TRP A 109 3.47 9.35 -2.93
CA TRP A 109 3.70 7.99 -2.45
C TRP A 109 3.59 7.89 -0.94
N TYR A 110 2.92 6.83 -0.49
CA TYR A 110 2.85 6.38 0.90
C TYR A 110 3.39 4.96 0.96
N VAL A 111 4.56 4.77 1.53
CA VAL A 111 5.17 3.44 1.70
C VAL A 111 4.94 3.00 3.13
N LEU A 112 4.14 1.96 3.34
CA LEU A 112 3.86 1.46 4.68
C LEU A 112 5.11 0.83 5.30
N LYS A 113 5.40 1.17 6.55
CA LYS A 113 6.60 0.71 7.26
C LYS A 113 6.51 -0.77 7.63
N ASN A 114 5.30 -1.24 7.93
CA ASN A 114 5.06 -2.60 8.37
C ASN A 114 4.63 -3.47 7.19
N PRO A 115 5.39 -4.52 6.85
CA PRO A 115 5.04 -5.41 5.76
C PRO A 115 3.85 -6.30 6.13
N VAL A 116 3.17 -6.80 5.11
CA VAL A 116 2.12 -7.80 5.23
C VAL A 116 2.67 -9.18 4.88
N ALA A 117 2.32 -10.15 5.69
CA ALA A 117 2.73 -11.54 5.50
C ALA A 117 1.90 -12.21 4.39
N VAL A 118 2.59 -12.93 3.50
CA VAL A 118 2.00 -13.77 2.44
C VAL A 118 2.74 -15.09 2.39
N SER A 119 2.17 -16.15 1.81
CA SER A 119 2.91 -17.39 1.67
C SER A 119 4.02 -17.27 0.63
N ALA A 120 5.09 -18.03 0.80
CA ALA A 120 6.16 -18.13 -0.19
C ALA A 120 5.64 -18.65 -1.54
N GLU A 121 4.64 -19.52 -1.51
CA GLU A 121 3.99 -20.03 -2.71
C GLU A 121 3.24 -18.93 -3.47
N GLN A 122 2.50 -18.07 -2.77
CA GLN A 122 1.82 -16.94 -3.40
C GLN A 122 2.81 -16.00 -4.10
N ILE A 123 3.94 -15.68 -3.48
CA ILE A 123 5.02 -14.92 -4.13
C ILE A 123 5.55 -15.68 -5.35
N GLY A 124 5.79 -16.98 -5.21
CA GLY A 124 6.31 -17.83 -6.28
C GLY A 124 5.38 -17.93 -7.49
N ILE A 125 4.07 -17.98 -7.29
CA ILE A 125 3.08 -17.96 -8.38
C ILE A 125 3.23 -16.66 -9.18
N PHE A 126 3.23 -15.52 -8.52
CA PHE A 126 3.38 -14.22 -9.18
C PHE A 126 4.73 -14.10 -9.89
N ALA A 127 5.81 -14.49 -9.25
CA ALA A 127 7.16 -14.43 -9.81
C ALA A 127 7.33 -15.26 -11.09
N ARG A 128 6.61 -16.37 -11.23
CA ARG A 128 6.59 -17.17 -12.45
C ARG A 128 5.84 -16.51 -13.60
N LEU A 129 4.71 -15.88 -13.28
CA LEU A 129 3.88 -15.21 -14.29
C LEU A 129 4.48 -13.86 -14.73
N TYR A 130 5.05 -13.12 -13.78
CA TYR A 130 5.54 -11.75 -13.99
C TYR A 130 6.95 -11.55 -13.43
N PRO A 131 7.97 -12.27 -13.97
CA PRO A 131 9.33 -12.13 -13.48
C PRO A 131 9.87 -10.72 -13.72
N ASN A 132 10.49 -10.13 -12.70
CA ASN A 132 11.20 -8.84 -12.77
C ASN A 132 10.38 -7.71 -13.43
N ASN A 133 9.13 -7.55 -12.98
CA ASN A 133 8.26 -6.48 -13.49
C ASN A 133 8.45 -5.13 -12.77
N SER A 134 9.50 -5.00 -12.00
CA SER A 134 9.84 -3.80 -11.23
C SER A 134 10.69 -2.84 -12.03
N ARG A 135 10.48 -1.55 -11.82
CA ARG A 135 11.39 -0.51 -12.29
C ARG A 135 12.66 -0.54 -11.45
N PRO A 136 13.87 -0.39 -12.06
CA PRO A 136 15.09 -0.22 -11.28
C PRO A 136 15.02 0.95 -10.31
N LEU A 137 15.66 0.78 -9.14
CA LEU A 137 15.71 1.81 -8.12
C LEU A 137 16.29 3.12 -8.68
N GLN A 138 15.59 4.21 -8.47
CA GLN A 138 16.01 5.54 -8.88
C GLN A 138 16.69 6.26 -7.73
N ALA A 139 17.65 7.16 -8.04
CA ALA A 139 18.26 8.02 -7.03
C ALA A 139 17.20 8.87 -6.32
N SER A 140 17.41 9.12 -5.03
CA SER A 140 16.49 9.97 -4.25
C SER A 140 16.45 11.42 -4.73
N SER A 141 17.51 11.88 -5.42
CA SER A 141 17.61 13.21 -6.07
C SER A 141 17.14 14.35 -5.16
N SER A 142 17.56 14.33 -3.89
CA SER A 142 17.19 15.33 -2.86
C SER A 142 15.68 15.41 -2.56
N ARG A 143 14.90 14.39 -2.92
CA ARG A 143 13.48 14.33 -2.54
C ARG A 143 13.34 14.31 -1.02
N LEU A 144 12.46 15.16 -0.52
CA LEU A 144 12.13 15.18 0.89
C LEU A 144 11.26 13.96 1.21
N ILE A 145 11.81 13.05 2.02
CA ILE A 145 11.06 11.93 2.57
C ILE A 145 10.61 12.31 3.98
N LYS A 146 9.31 12.26 4.21
CA LYS A 146 8.71 12.46 5.52
C LYS A 146 8.23 11.12 6.06
N GLU A 147 8.09 11.03 7.37
CA GLU A 147 7.49 9.86 8.00
C GLU A 147 6.29 10.26 8.87
N SER A 148 5.32 9.37 8.95
CA SER A 148 4.24 9.52 9.92
C SER A 148 4.82 9.41 11.32
N ARG A 149 4.37 10.26 12.24
CA ARG A 149 4.53 9.97 13.66
C ARG A 149 3.74 8.69 13.92
N GLY A 150 4.33 7.72 14.64
CA GLY A 150 3.64 6.47 14.99
C GLY A 150 2.24 6.78 15.52
N ALA A 151 1.29 5.87 15.29
CA ALA A 151 -0.06 6.03 15.80
C ALA A 151 0.04 6.41 17.29
N MET A 152 -0.45 7.60 17.63
CA MET A 152 -0.60 7.94 19.06
C MET A 152 -1.49 6.85 19.65
N PRO A 153 -1.10 6.22 20.77
CA PRO A 153 -2.00 5.31 21.45
C PRO A 153 -3.31 6.05 21.67
N ALA A 154 -4.42 5.43 21.29
CA ALA A 154 -5.74 5.99 21.51
C ALA A 154 -5.78 6.41 23.00
N SER A 155 -5.97 7.70 23.25
CA SER A 155 -6.15 8.19 24.62
C SER A 155 -7.25 7.34 25.25
N PRO A 156 -7.04 6.74 26.42
CA PRO A 156 -8.12 6.08 27.10
C PRO A 156 -9.23 7.12 27.28
N SER A 157 -10.42 6.82 26.79
CA SER A 157 -11.61 7.62 27.00
C SER A 157 -11.91 7.59 28.49
N GLY A 158 -11.24 8.46 29.24
CA GLY A 158 -11.53 8.77 30.62
C GLY A 158 -12.83 9.55 30.66
N GLY A 159 -13.93 8.84 30.78
CA GLY A 159 -15.19 9.41 31.19
C GLY A 159 -15.04 9.93 32.62
N GLN A 160 -14.68 11.20 32.77
CA GLN A 160 -14.93 11.93 34.00
C GLN A 160 -16.18 12.77 33.76
N GLY A 161 -17.28 12.21 34.25
CA GLY A 161 -18.52 12.95 34.41
C GLY A 161 -18.28 14.18 35.31
N PHE A 162 -18.47 15.35 34.74
CA PHE A 162 -18.63 16.58 35.49
C PHE A 162 -19.99 16.52 36.20
N ALA A 163 -19.96 16.30 37.50
CA ALA A 163 -21.10 16.56 38.35
C ALA A 163 -21.23 18.07 38.57
N PRO A 164 -22.41 18.69 38.37
CA PRO A 164 -22.59 20.10 38.71
C PRO A 164 -22.57 20.28 40.20
N ALA A 165 -21.84 21.32 40.66
CA ALA A 165 -21.82 21.75 42.04
C ALA A 165 -23.18 22.31 42.46
N PRO A 166 -23.63 22.09 43.73
CA PRO A 166 -24.89 22.68 44.23
C PRO A 166 -24.74 24.19 44.42
N ALA A 167 -25.75 24.93 44.00
CA ALA A 167 -25.90 26.35 44.28
C ALA A 167 -26.13 26.60 45.80
N GLN A 168 -25.43 27.57 46.32
CA GLN A 168 -25.81 28.30 47.53
C GLN A 168 -26.15 29.72 47.14
#